data_9c32be7b6f8aab7e5143832d45cbea81
#
_entry.id   9c32be7b6f8aab7e5143832d45cbea81
#
_cell.length_a   1.000
_cell.length_b   1.000
_cell.length_c   1.000
_cell.angle_alpha   90.00
_cell.angle_beta   90.00
_cell.angle_gamma   90.00
#
_symmetry.space_group_name_H-M   'P 1'
#
loop_
_entity.id
_entity.type
_entity.pdbx_description
1 polymer ?
#
loop_
_entity_poly.entity_id
_entity_poly.type
_entity_poly.pdbx_seq_one_letter_code
_entity_poly.pdbx_strand_id
1 'polypeptide(L)'
;RSGGLRALLAATLVEMIHVASLIHDDVIDESDMRRGRASVNARWQSRNAVVVGDYILAKNMDLGLKSGQFDLVTHVCGAIATLCEGEILQNDKANRQGMTRASYLDIIYKKTACLIGVSASAGALAVGASREKQALMRKFGESIGMAFQIQDDILDYTRTARTGKPSNNDLREHKVT
;
A
#
# COMPACT_ATOMS: atom_id res chain seq x y z
N ARG A 1 -23.10 -0.52 19.67
CA ARG A 1 -23.35 -0.04 18.28
C ARG A 1 -22.31 0.97 17.79
N SER A 2 -21.68 1.78 18.66
CA SER A 2 -20.67 2.77 18.26
C SER A 2 -19.36 2.15 17.73
N GLY A 3 -18.91 1.03 18.28
CA GLY A 3 -17.70 0.34 17.82
C GLY A 3 -17.76 -0.15 16.36
N GLY A 4 -18.95 -0.54 15.88
CA GLY A 4 -19.14 -0.96 14.49
C GLY A 4 -18.95 0.16 13.46
N LEU A 5 -19.45 1.37 13.76
CA LEU A 5 -19.28 2.52 12.88
C LEU A 5 -17.82 3.01 12.84
N ARG A 6 -17.13 3.00 13.97
CA ARG A 6 -15.70 3.33 14.02
C ARG A 6 -14.86 2.33 13.24
N ALA A 7 -15.16 1.04 13.35
CA ALA A 7 -14.47 0.00 12.60
C ALA A 7 -14.72 0.13 11.09
N LEU A 8 -15.96 0.43 10.68
CA LEU A 8 -16.29 0.69 9.28
C LEU A 8 -15.54 1.93 8.76
N LEU A 9 -15.51 3.00 9.53
CA LEU A 9 -14.74 4.21 9.17
C LEU A 9 -13.25 3.88 9.00
N ALA A 10 -12.64 3.18 9.97
CA ALA A 10 -11.24 2.79 9.90
C ALA A 10 -10.95 1.97 8.64
N ALA A 11 -11.79 0.97 8.34
CA ALA A 11 -11.66 0.17 7.13
C ALA A 11 -11.80 1.00 5.86
N THR A 12 -12.75 1.93 5.81
CA THR A 12 -12.96 2.84 4.66
C THR A 12 -11.74 3.75 4.45
N LEU A 13 -11.20 4.34 5.51
CA LEU A 13 -10.02 5.20 5.42
C LEU A 13 -8.80 4.44 4.90
N VAL A 14 -8.56 3.23 5.38
CA VAL A 14 -7.46 2.37 4.92
C VAL A 14 -7.65 1.98 3.46
N GLU A 15 -8.86 1.53 3.08
CA GLU A 15 -9.15 1.12 1.70
C GLU A 15 -9.01 2.27 0.70
N MET A 16 -9.45 3.47 1.06
CA MET A 16 -9.29 4.65 0.19
C MET A 16 -7.81 4.99 -0.03
N ILE A 17 -6.95 4.88 0.99
CA ILE A 17 -5.50 5.05 0.84
C ILE A 17 -4.95 3.96 -0.08
N HIS A 18 -5.32 2.71 0.14
CA HIS A 18 -4.89 1.59 -0.69
C HIS A 18 -5.28 1.78 -2.17
N VAL A 19 -6.54 2.14 -2.44
CA VAL A 19 -7.01 2.38 -3.82
C VAL A 19 -6.27 3.55 -4.47
N ALA A 20 -6.04 4.64 -3.74
CA ALA A 20 -5.29 5.78 -4.25
C ALA A 20 -3.83 5.40 -4.57
N SER A 21 -3.16 4.66 -3.69
CA SER A 21 -1.79 4.19 -3.93
C SER A 21 -1.72 3.28 -5.17
N LEU A 22 -2.67 2.36 -5.34
CA LEU A 22 -2.72 1.50 -6.53
C LEU A 22 -2.88 2.29 -7.84
N ILE A 23 -3.65 3.40 -7.81
CA ILE A 23 -3.83 4.25 -9.00
C ILE A 23 -2.52 5.00 -9.32
N HIS A 24 -1.82 5.51 -8.30
CA HIS A 24 -0.53 6.17 -8.47
C HIS A 24 0.54 5.18 -8.92
N ASP A 25 0.58 3.98 -8.36
CA ASP A 25 1.49 2.91 -8.76
C ASP A 25 1.29 2.52 -10.23
N ASP A 26 0.03 2.40 -10.70
CA ASP A 26 -0.25 2.12 -12.11
C ASP A 26 0.29 3.19 -13.06
N VAL A 27 0.40 4.44 -12.60
CA VAL A 27 1.02 5.54 -13.38
C VAL A 27 2.54 5.43 -13.35
N ILE A 28 3.12 5.19 -12.17
CA ILE A 28 4.57 5.07 -11.98
C ILE A 28 5.12 3.87 -12.77
N ASP A 29 4.40 2.75 -12.71
CA ASP A 29 4.76 1.49 -13.35
C ASP A 29 4.32 1.41 -14.82
N GLU A 30 3.72 2.47 -15.37
CA GLU A 30 3.14 2.50 -16.73
C GLU A 30 2.22 1.30 -17.02
N SER A 31 1.52 0.82 -16.00
CA SER A 31 0.69 -0.38 -16.06
C SER A 31 -0.63 -0.13 -16.77
N ASP A 32 -0.90 -0.86 -17.84
CA ASP A 32 -2.16 -0.79 -18.58
C ASP A 32 -3.27 -1.66 -17.98
N MET A 33 -2.91 -2.65 -17.18
CA MET A 33 -3.83 -3.64 -16.66
C MET A 33 -3.70 -3.81 -15.15
N ARG A 34 -4.86 -3.89 -14.46
CA ARG A 34 -4.94 -4.24 -13.04
C ARG A 34 -6.05 -5.26 -12.80
N ARG A 35 -5.69 -6.41 -12.21
CA ARG A 35 -6.63 -7.51 -11.92
C ARG A 35 -7.48 -7.92 -13.13
N GLY A 36 -6.86 -8.02 -14.32
CA GLY A 36 -7.51 -8.41 -15.57
C GLY A 36 -8.40 -7.35 -16.22
N ARG A 37 -8.36 -6.10 -15.74
CA ARG A 37 -9.10 -4.96 -16.32
C ARG A 37 -8.14 -3.83 -16.65
N ALA A 38 -8.54 -2.98 -17.60
CA ALA A 38 -7.78 -1.77 -17.91
C ALA A 38 -7.65 -0.88 -16.66
N SER A 39 -6.41 -0.45 -16.37
CA SER A 39 -6.10 0.47 -15.28
C SER A 39 -6.75 1.84 -15.49
N VAL A 40 -6.76 2.68 -14.46
CA VAL A 40 -7.21 4.08 -14.58
C VAL A 40 -6.26 4.84 -15.52
N ASN A 41 -4.95 4.53 -15.44
CA ASN A 41 -3.93 5.08 -16.32
C ASN A 41 -4.21 4.78 -17.79
N ALA A 42 -4.51 3.53 -18.14
CA ALA A 42 -4.84 3.12 -19.50
C ALA A 42 -6.12 3.77 -20.06
N ARG A 43 -7.12 4.05 -19.18
CA ARG A 43 -8.40 4.62 -19.60
C ARG A 43 -8.39 6.14 -19.74
N TRP A 44 -7.69 6.84 -18.84
CA TRP A 44 -7.82 8.29 -18.71
C TRP A 44 -6.51 9.05 -18.88
N GLN A 45 -5.44 8.37 -19.22
CA GLN A 45 -4.08 8.88 -19.33
C GLN A 45 -3.47 9.28 -17.98
N SER A 46 -2.15 9.25 -17.89
CA SER A 46 -1.40 9.43 -16.64
C SER A 46 -1.75 10.70 -15.87
N ARG A 47 -1.96 11.84 -16.57
CA ARG A 47 -2.32 13.11 -15.92
C ARG A 47 -3.63 13.02 -15.13
N ASN A 48 -4.66 12.43 -15.75
CA ASN A 48 -5.96 12.28 -15.11
C ASN A 48 -5.92 11.22 -14.02
N ALA A 49 -5.17 10.13 -14.21
CA ALA A 49 -5.01 9.09 -13.20
C ALA A 49 -4.39 9.63 -11.91
N VAL A 50 -3.34 10.48 -12.01
CA VAL A 50 -2.76 11.17 -10.84
C VAL A 50 -3.83 11.99 -10.11
N VAL A 51 -4.59 12.81 -10.84
CA VAL A 51 -5.64 13.66 -10.24
C VAL A 51 -6.75 12.81 -9.58
N VAL A 52 -7.08 11.64 -10.14
CA VAL A 52 -8.04 10.72 -9.52
C VAL A 52 -7.52 10.15 -8.21
N GLY A 53 -6.26 9.73 -8.15
CA GLY A 53 -5.62 9.29 -6.91
C GLY A 53 -5.61 10.38 -5.85
N ASP A 54 -5.22 11.60 -6.21
CA ASP A 54 -5.24 12.78 -5.33
C ASP A 54 -6.65 13.10 -4.83
N TYR A 55 -7.65 13.01 -5.73
CA TYR A 55 -9.05 13.22 -5.35
C TYR A 55 -9.51 12.21 -4.30
N ILE A 56 -9.14 10.94 -4.45
CA ILE A 56 -9.48 9.90 -3.46
C ILE A 56 -8.80 10.19 -2.12
N LEU A 57 -7.54 10.59 -2.10
CA LEU A 57 -6.84 10.99 -0.87
C LEU A 57 -7.48 12.21 -0.22
N ALA A 58 -7.84 13.24 -1.00
CA ALA A 58 -8.53 14.41 -0.48
C ALA A 58 -9.90 14.05 0.11
N LYS A 59 -10.65 13.16 -0.55
CA LYS A 59 -11.93 12.65 -0.03
C LYS A 59 -11.76 11.81 1.23
N ASN A 60 -10.68 11.03 1.32
CA ASN A 60 -10.34 10.28 2.52
C ASN A 60 -10.13 11.23 3.71
N MET A 61 -9.36 12.30 3.52
CA MET A 61 -9.13 13.32 4.56
C MET A 61 -10.42 14.03 4.95
N ASP A 62 -11.24 14.46 3.98
CA ASP A 62 -12.52 15.13 4.21
C ASP A 62 -13.47 14.24 5.03
N LEU A 63 -13.59 12.95 4.66
CA LEU A 63 -14.38 11.97 5.39
C LEU A 63 -13.88 11.80 6.83
N GLY A 64 -12.58 11.62 6.98
CA GLY A 64 -11.94 11.45 8.27
C GLY A 64 -12.18 12.66 9.20
N LEU A 65 -11.93 13.87 8.72
CA LEU A 65 -12.10 15.11 9.49
C LEU A 65 -13.58 15.33 9.87
N LYS A 66 -14.51 15.14 8.94
CA LYS A 66 -15.96 15.27 9.19
C LYS A 66 -16.49 14.24 10.19
N SER A 67 -15.85 13.10 10.30
CA SER A 67 -16.23 12.07 11.26
C SER A 67 -16.00 12.46 12.73
N GLY A 68 -15.13 13.44 12.98
CA GLY A 68 -14.68 13.82 14.33
C GLY A 68 -13.82 12.75 15.04
N GLN A 69 -13.44 11.67 14.34
CA GLN A 69 -12.65 10.57 14.91
C GLN A 69 -11.15 10.81 14.66
N PHE A 70 -10.61 11.89 15.20
CA PHE A 70 -9.25 12.36 14.93
C PHE A 70 -8.16 11.35 15.30
N ASP A 71 -8.39 10.51 16.30
CA ASP A 71 -7.48 9.43 16.69
C ASP A 71 -7.31 8.39 15.58
N LEU A 72 -8.40 7.98 14.93
CA LEU A 72 -8.37 7.10 13.76
C LEU A 72 -7.71 7.77 12.56
N VAL A 73 -8.07 9.02 12.29
CA VAL A 73 -7.50 9.78 11.16
C VAL A 73 -5.99 9.90 11.31
N THR A 74 -5.51 10.33 12.47
CA THR A 74 -4.07 10.46 12.75
C THR A 74 -3.35 9.13 12.62
N HIS A 75 -3.98 8.04 13.13
CA HIS A 75 -3.40 6.70 13.08
C HIS A 75 -3.23 6.19 11.63
N VAL A 76 -4.22 6.43 10.77
CA VAL A 76 -4.24 5.92 9.39
C VAL A 76 -3.44 6.81 8.44
N CYS A 77 -3.55 8.13 8.56
CA CYS A 77 -2.86 9.07 7.66
C CYS A 77 -1.33 8.99 7.72
N GLY A 78 -0.76 8.58 8.87
CA GLY A 78 0.68 8.35 8.99
C GLY A 78 1.24 7.30 8.02
N ALA A 79 0.40 6.37 7.54
CA ALA A 79 0.81 5.39 6.55
C ALA A 79 1.11 5.99 5.18
N ILE A 80 0.45 7.09 4.80
CA ILE A 80 0.59 7.71 3.47
C ILE A 80 2.03 8.13 3.23
N ALA A 81 2.63 8.84 4.18
CA ALA A 81 4.02 9.27 4.07
C ALA A 81 4.98 8.07 3.93
N THR A 82 4.76 7.03 4.74
CA THR A 82 5.58 5.80 4.69
C THR A 82 5.46 5.08 3.35
N LEU A 83 4.27 5.01 2.76
CA LEU A 83 4.06 4.44 1.42
C LEU A 83 4.84 5.24 0.36
N CYS A 84 4.72 6.57 0.37
CA CYS A 84 5.46 7.45 -0.55
C CYS A 84 6.98 7.30 -0.40
N GLU A 85 7.49 7.24 0.84
CA GLU A 85 8.92 7.00 1.09
C GLU A 85 9.39 5.66 0.53
N GLY A 86 8.56 4.62 0.62
CA GLY A 86 8.84 3.30 0.06
C GLY A 86 9.00 3.35 -1.46
N GLU A 87 8.11 4.06 -2.14
CA GLU A 87 8.15 4.26 -3.59
C GLU A 87 9.37 5.04 -4.04
N ILE A 88 9.65 6.16 -3.37
CA ILE A 88 10.84 6.98 -3.65
C ILE A 88 12.12 6.16 -3.45
N LEU A 89 12.20 5.38 -2.37
CA LEU A 89 13.36 4.55 -2.07
C LEU A 89 13.56 3.45 -3.12
N GLN A 90 12.48 2.80 -3.56
CA GLN A 90 12.55 1.78 -4.61
C GLN A 90 13.10 2.38 -5.90
N ASN A 91 12.57 3.52 -6.33
CA ASN A 91 13.00 4.19 -7.56
C ASN A 91 14.46 4.67 -7.50
N ASP A 92 14.90 5.20 -6.35
CA ASP A 92 16.31 5.59 -6.16
C ASP A 92 17.25 4.37 -6.25
N LYS A 93 16.88 3.25 -5.62
CA LYS A 93 17.69 2.02 -5.66
C LYS A 93 17.71 1.33 -7.01
N ALA A 94 16.61 1.34 -7.74
CA ALA A 94 16.55 0.83 -9.11
C ALA A 94 17.53 1.58 -10.04
N ASN A 95 17.61 2.91 -9.88
CA ASN A 95 18.45 3.76 -10.71
C ASN A 95 19.95 3.69 -10.36
N ARG A 96 20.34 3.37 -9.10
CA ARG A 96 21.72 3.47 -8.64
C ARG A 96 22.46 2.14 -8.52
N GLN A 97 21.90 1.03 -8.96
CA GLN A 97 22.53 -0.31 -8.85
C GLN A 97 23.08 -0.59 -7.45
N GLY A 98 22.25 -0.97 -6.50
CA GLY A 98 22.72 -1.22 -5.14
C GLY A 98 21.65 -1.73 -4.19
N MET A 99 20.81 -2.67 -4.66
CA MET A 99 19.85 -3.32 -3.78
C MET A 99 20.59 -4.21 -2.77
N THR A 100 20.53 -3.86 -1.50
CA THR A 100 20.97 -4.71 -0.41
C THR A 100 19.76 -5.41 0.21
N ARG A 101 20.01 -6.53 0.93
CA ARG A 101 18.93 -7.17 1.70
C ARG A 101 18.23 -6.19 2.66
N ALA A 102 18.99 -5.29 3.29
CA ALA A 102 18.42 -4.30 4.20
C ALA A 102 17.52 -3.31 3.45
N SER A 103 17.95 -2.79 2.29
CA SER A 103 17.14 -1.89 1.46
C SER A 103 15.88 -2.58 0.95
N TYR A 104 15.99 -3.84 0.52
CA TYR A 104 14.85 -4.63 0.08
C TYR A 104 13.80 -4.78 1.19
N LEU A 105 14.21 -5.19 2.38
CA LEU A 105 13.30 -5.33 3.52
C LEU A 105 12.66 -4.00 3.93
N ASP A 106 13.39 -2.89 3.85
CA ASP A 106 12.84 -1.55 4.14
C ASP A 106 11.81 -1.13 3.08
N ILE A 107 12.06 -1.40 1.81
CA ILE A 107 11.13 -1.12 0.72
C ILE A 107 9.82 -1.90 0.89
N ILE A 108 9.89 -3.22 1.06
CA ILE A 108 8.67 -4.04 1.18
C ILE A 108 7.90 -3.75 2.47
N TYR A 109 8.60 -3.36 3.54
CA TYR A 109 7.96 -2.85 4.74
C TYR A 109 7.15 -1.59 4.44
N LYS A 110 7.77 -0.58 3.82
CA LYS A 110 7.15 0.70 3.55
C LYS A 110 6.00 0.60 2.52
N LYS A 111 6.19 -0.15 1.44
CA LYS A 111 5.19 -0.29 0.36
C LYS A 111 4.01 -1.17 0.72
N THR A 112 4.22 -2.22 1.53
CA THR A 112 3.19 -3.26 1.75
C THR A 112 2.90 -3.45 3.23
N ALA A 113 3.90 -3.80 4.04
CA ALA A 113 3.69 -4.24 5.41
C ALA A 113 3.16 -3.12 6.32
N CYS A 114 3.58 -1.88 6.11
CA CYS A 114 3.16 -0.72 6.89
C CYS A 114 1.63 -0.55 6.86
N LEU A 115 1.01 -0.57 5.69
CA LEU A 115 -0.44 -0.35 5.56
C LEU A 115 -1.24 -1.52 6.17
N ILE A 116 -0.77 -2.76 6.01
CA ILE A 116 -1.39 -3.94 6.64
C ILE A 116 -1.28 -3.85 8.16
N GLY A 117 -0.13 -3.41 8.68
CA GLY A 117 0.06 -3.14 10.11
C GLY A 117 -0.87 -2.06 10.65
N VAL A 118 -0.99 -0.94 9.91
CA VAL A 118 -1.93 0.14 10.24
C VAL A 118 -3.36 -0.35 10.22
N SER A 119 -3.75 -1.14 9.22
CA SER A 119 -5.11 -1.71 9.12
C SER A 119 -5.45 -2.56 10.34
N ALA A 120 -4.56 -3.48 10.73
CA ALA A 120 -4.77 -4.34 11.90
C ALA A 120 -4.87 -3.54 13.21
N SER A 121 -3.98 -2.55 13.40
CA SER A 121 -3.99 -1.70 14.59
C SER A 121 -5.15 -0.70 14.62
N ALA A 122 -5.60 -0.20 13.46
CA ALA A 122 -6.78 0.66 13.35
C ALA A 122 -8.06 -0.08 13.75
N GLY A 123 -8.17 -1.38 13.42
CA GLY A 123 -9.24 -2.23 13.90
C GLY A 123 -9.26 -2.35 15.42
N ALA A 124 -8.10 -2.57 16.05
CA ALA A 124 -7.98 -2.59 17.51
C ALA A 124 -8.30 -1.23 18.15
N LEU A 125 -7.84 -0.12 17.56
CA LEU A 125 -8.16 1.23 18.01
C LEU A 125 -9.66 1.51 17.93
N ALA A 126 -10.30 1.11 16.84
CA ALA A 126 -11.73 1.36 16.60
C ALA A 126 -12.64 0.72 17.65
N VAL A 127 -12.22 -0.40 18.24
CA VAL A 127 -12.97 -1.08 19.32
C VAL A 127 -12.49 -0.68 20.72
N GLY A 128 -11.61 0.31 20.85
CA GLY A 128 -11.13 0.82 22.13
C GLY A 128 -10.14 -0.11 22.84
N ALA A 129 -9.40 -0.93 22.11
CA ALA A 129 -8.36 -1.79 22.68
C ALA A 129 -7.22 -0.95 23.30
N SER A 130 -6.54 -1.51 24.32
CA SER A 130 -5.40 -0.86 24.95
C SER A 130 -4.26 -0.57 23.94
N ARG A 131 -3.43 0.42 24.23
CA ARG A 131 -2.25 0.76 23.39
C ARG A 131 -1.33 -0.44 23.15
N GLU A 132 -1.18 -1.28 24.17
CA GLU A 132 -0.40 -2.51 24.07
C GLU A 132 -0.98 -3.46 23.02
N LYS A 133 -2.30 -3.70 23.08
CA LYS A 133 -3.00 -4.54 22.09
C LYS A 133 -2.94 -3.95 20.69
N GLN A 134 -3.08 -2.63 20.56
CA GLN A 134 -2.92 -1.94 19.27
C GLN A 134 -1.51 -2.15 18.71
N ALA A 135 -0.46 -2.04 19.54
CA ALA A 135 0.93 -2.28 19.13
C ALA A 135 1.19 -3.74 18.72
N LEU A 136 0.60 -4.71 19.45
CA LEU A 136 0.67 -6.13 19.08
C LEU A 136 -0.02 -6.40 17.73
N MET A 137 -1.21 -5.85 17.53
CA MET A 137 -1.93 -5.97 16.25
C MET A 137 -1.17 -5.31 15.11
N ARG A 138 -0.48 -4.19 15.36
CA ARG A 138 0.39 -3.57 14.37
C ARG A 138 1.53 -4.51 13.95
N LYS A 139 2.28 -5.04 14.91
CA LYS A 139 3.37 -5.99 14.64
C LYS A 139 2.88 -7.24 13.91
N PHE A 140 1.72 -7.76 14.30
CA PHE A 140 1.09 -8.90 13.63
C PHE A 140 0.81 -8.59 12.16
N GLY A 141 0.17 -7.46 11.87
CA GLY A 141 -0.13 -7.03 10.50
C GLY A 141 1.13 -6.78 9.67
N GLU A 142 2.14 -6.12 10.27
CA GLU A 142 3.45 -5.88 9.62
C GLU A 142 4.14 -7.21 9.27
N SER A 143 4.13 -8.19 10.17
CA SER A 143 4.72 -9.52 9.92
C SER A 143 4.01 -10.26 8.79
N ILE A 144 2.67 -10.20 8.73
CA ILE A 144 1.89 -10.77 7.63
C ILE A 144 2.21 -10.04 6.32
N GLY A 145 2.29 -8.71 6.33
CA GLY A 145 2.60 -7.92 5.15
C GLY A 145 3.98 -8.22 4.58
N MET A 146 4.98 -8.36 5.44
CA MET A 146 6.33 -8.80 5.04
C MET A 146 6.32 -10.18 4.41
N ALA A 147 5.67 -11.15 5.05
CA ALA A 147 5.57 -12.52 4.53
C ALA A 147 4.80 -12.57 3.19
N PHE A 148 3.72 -11.78 3.08
CA PHE A 148 2.93 -11.67 1.85
C PHE A 148 3.79 -11.16 0.69
N GLN A 149 4.52 -10.05 0.88
CA GLN A 149 5.32 -9.48 -0.19
C GLN A 149 6.48 -10.40 -0.61
N ILE A 150 7.19 -10.99 0.36
CA ILE A 150 8.25 -11.97 0.05
C ILE A 150 7.67 -13.15 -0.74
N GLN A 151 6.50 -13.64 -0.36
CA GLN A 151 5.85 -14.75 -1.08
C GLN A 151 5.43 -14.34 -2.50
N ASP A 152 4.94 -13.13 -2.67
CA ASP A 152 4.53 -12.59 -3.98
C ASP A 152 5.74 -12.48 -4.92
N ASP A 153 6.84 -11.93 -4.45
CA ASP A 153 8.10 -11.82 -5.18
C ASP A 153 8.66 -13.20 -5.58
N ILE A 154 8.62 -14.19 -4.68
CA ILE A 154 9.02 -15.58 -4.98
C ILE A 154 8.12 -16.18 -6.06
N LEU A 155 6.81 -15.95 -5.98
CA LEU A 155 5.86 -16.48 -6.95
C LEU A 155 6.04 -15.84 -8.33
N ASP A 156 6.34 -14.54 -8.39
CA ASP A 156 6.60 -13.86 -9.67
C ASP A 156 7.86 -14.42 -10.33
N TYR A 157 8.91 -14.63 -9.55
CA TYR A 157 10.15 -15.26 -10.01
C TYR A 157 9.95 -16.71 -10.50
N THR A 158 9.16 -17.51 -9.77
CA THR A 158 8.92 -18.93 -10.13
C THR A 158 7.96 -19.11 -11.29
N ARG A 159 6.98 -18.24 -11.49
CA ARG A 159 6.09 -18.27 -12.66
C ARG A 159 6.87 -18.06 -13.95
N THR A 160 7.83 -17.16 -13.95
CA THR A 160 8.73 -16.93 -15.08
C THR A 160 9.52 -18.16 -15.46
N ALA A 161 10.05 -18.90 -14.48
CA ALA A 161 10.84 -20.10 -14.70
C ALA A 161 10.00 -21.28 -15.30
N ARG A 162 8.67 -21.34 -15.01
CA ARG A 162 7.80 -22.45 -15.44
C ARG A 162 7.10 -22.22 -16.78
N THR A 163 6.88 -21.00 -17.20
CA THR A 163 6.03 -20.69 -18.38
C THR A 163 6.82 -20.28 -19.61
N GLY A 164 8.11 -19.98 -19.47
CA GLY A 164 8.93 -19.47 -20.59
C GLY A 164 8.40 -18.19 -21.26
N LYS A 165 7.30 -17.66 -20.73
CA LYS A 165 6.76 -16.35 -21.13
C LYS A 165 7.37 -15.29 -20.23
N PRO A 166 7.74 -14.12 -20.76
CA PRO A 166 8.24 -13.02 -19.94
C PRO A 166 7.07 -12.45 -19.11
N SER A 167 6.81 -13.05 -17.96
CA SER A 167 5.95 -12.48 -16.92
C SER A 167 6.75 -11.75 -15.85
N ASN A 168 8.02 -11.46 -16.15
CA ASN A 168 8.88 -10.60 -15.34
C ASN A 168 8.39 -9.17 -15.45
N ASN A 169 7.25 -8.83 -14.83
CA ASN A 169 6.86 -7.44 -14.69
C ASN A 169 7.96 -6.66 -13.98
N ASP A 170 8.52 -7.22 -12.90
CA ASP A 170 9.61 -6.60 -12.15
C ASP A 170 10.89 -6.42 -12.98
N LEU A 171 11.26 -7.39 -13.84
CA LEU A 171 12.40 -7.23 -14.75
C LEU A 171 12.11 -6.27 -15.92
N ARG A 172 10.87 -6.17 -16.40
CA ARG A 172 10.47 -5.18 -17.42
C ARG A 172 10.43 -3.77 -16.87
N GLU A 173 10.05 -3.62 -15.59
CA GLU A 173 9.95 -2.36 -14.89
C GLU A 173 11.28 -1.97 -14.21
N HIS A 174 12.39 -2.71 -14.49
CA HIS A 174 13.69 -2.52 -13.84
C HIS A 174 13.62 -2.57 -12.30
N LYS A 175 12.57 -3.18 -11.74
CA LYS A 175 12.48 -3.44 -10.30
C LYS A 175 13.43 -4.56 -9.94
N VAL A 176 14.39 -4.27 -9.07
CA VAL A 176 15.30 -5.28 -8.51
C VAL A 176 14.59 -5.87 -7.29
N THR A 177 14.11 -7.09 -7.40
CA THR A 177 13.63 -7.92 -6.30
C THR A 177 14.75 -8.74 -5.70
#